data_55954cd55456917e54c48b823088443f
#
_entry.id   55954cd55456917e54c48b823088443f
#
_cell.length_a   1.000
_cell.length_b   1.000
_cell.length_c   1.000
_cell.angle_alpha   90.00
_cell.angle_beta   90.00
_cell.angle_gamma   90.00
#
_symmetry.space_group_name_H-M   'P 1'
#
loop_
_entity.id
_entity.type
_entity.pdbx_description
1 polymer ?
#
loop_
_entity_poly.entity_id
_entity_poly.type
_entity_poly.pdbx_seq_one_letter_code
_entity_poly.pdbx_strand_id
1 'polypeptide(L)'
;MLHDVDYVLRKLDWLRAEGIWPNGLRYLWTDAFGVVLYVSLYTETGEERWLGAADRLVADVERVLGRRRGLRIGEAADRDGQYFHYLAMWLFALARLGDLKPKYRKRGIALARDIHPAFVIPGRGVIWKMQEDLSGPYPGYGLGSMDAYDGYVSYRMLGEDALAVEIAQMRDLMERDWRTLDIEQDLGLGMMLWLAHFFPDEPWAEAQKRRSLRTLETMWVDPPGYFSRAPWLGDTKFAFTNYGVSLGLQAAGIWPGRVDRLNAFFEDWRSGDEYDREAITWVMACTSHLPGAFLTRGGEGSTERDEPRERSSAGPVVDGSASRRKGRG
;
A
#
# COMPACT_ATOMS: atom_id res chain seq x y z
N MET A 1 -16.73 -6.01 1.73
CA MET A 1 -15.62 -6.57 0.97
C MET A 1 -15.13 -7.78 1.74
N LEU A 2 -15.14 -8.94 1.14
CA LEU A 2 -14.56 -10.14 1.72
C LEU A 2 -13.05 -10.03 1.52
N HIS A 3 -12.31 -9.92 2.61
CA HIS A 3 -10.86 -10.11 2.58
C HIS A 3 -10.60 -11.54 2.11
N ASP A 4 -10.11 -11.71 0.90
CA ASP A 4 -9.91 -13.03 0.32
C ASP A 4 -8.50 -13.55 0.64
N VAL A 5 -8.30 -13.92 1.91
CA VAL A 5 -7.04 -14.50 2.40
C VAL A 5 -6.69 -15.76 1.61
N ASP A 6 -7.66 -16.62 1.31
CA ASP A 6 -7.43 -17.87 0.58
C ASP A 6 -6.94 -17.62 -0.85
N TYR A 7 -7.50 -16.61 -1.52
CA TYR A 7 -6.98 -16.17 -2.84
C TYR A 7 -5.52 -15.75 -2.73
N VAL A 8 -5.20 -14.88 -1.78
CA VAL A 8 -3.84 -14.36 -1.60
C VAL A 8 -2.86 -15.48 -1.28
N LEU A 9 -3.23 -16.43 -0.42
CA LEU A 9 -2.37 -17.57 -0.09
C LEU A 9 -2.08 -18.43 -1.32
N ARG A 10 -3.10 -18.80 -2.10
CA ARG A 10 -2.92 -19.56 -3.35
C ARG A 10 -2.05 -18.80 -4.36
N LYS A 11 -2.26 -17.49 -4.49
CA LYS A 11 -1.48 -16.66 -5.41
C LYS A 11 -0.02 -16.56 -4.99
N LEU A 12 0.26 -16.38 -3.71
CA LEU A 12 1.64 -16.36 -3.18
C LEU A 12 2.34 -17.71 -3.35
N ASP A 13 1.64 -18.81 -3.17
CA ASP A 13 2.20 -20.15 -3.41
C ASP A 13 2.53 -20.37 -4.89
N TRP A 14 1.64 -19.94 -5.79
CA TRP A 14 1.91 -19.93 -7.22
C TRP A 14 3.12 -19.05 -7.58
N LEU A 15 3.20 -17.81 -7.07
CA LEU A 15 4.33 -16.90 -7.31
C LEU A 15 5.67 -17.53 -6.89
N ARG A 16 5.70 -18.25 -5.77
CA ARG A 16 6.89 -18.96 -5.30
C ARG A 16 7.23 -20.17 -6.17
N ALA A 17 6.24 -20.98 -6.52
CA ALA A 17 6.42 -22.16 -7.34
C ALA A 17 6.97 -21.83 -8.73
N GLU A 18 6.50 -20.71 -9.30
CA GLU A 18 6.93 -20.19 -10.60
C GLU A 18 8.23 -19.35 -10.54
N GLY A 19 8.79 -19.13 -9.35
CA GLY A 19 9.98 -18.30 -9.16
C GLY A 19 9.78 -16.82 -9.53
N ILE A 20 8.53 -16.33 -9.48
CA ILE A 20 8.20 -14.94 -9.83
C ILE A 20 8.53 -14.01 -8.67
N TRP A 21 8.01 -14.33 -7.46
CA TRP A 21 8.24 -13.50 -6.28
C TRP A 21 7.90 -14.25 -4.96
N PRO A 22 8.66 -14.03 -3.87
CA PRO A 22 9.98 -13.38 -3.87
C PRO A 22 11.03 -14.27 -4.55
N ASN A 23 11.90 -13.65 -5.34
CA ASN A 23 13.03 -14.31 -5.99
C ASN A 23 14.36 -13.59 -5.63
N GLY A 24 15.45 -13.85 -6.33
CA GLY A 24 16.74 -13.19 -6.09
C GLY A 24 16.80 -11.73 -6.56
N LEU A 25 15.88 -11.33 -7.44
CA LEU A 25 15.77 -9.97 -7.93
C LEU A 25 14.94 -9.12 -6.97
N ARG A 26 15.31 -7.85 -6.84
CA ARG A 26 14.59 -6.89 -6.00
C ARG A 26 14.13 -5.71 -6.85
N TYR A 27 12.90 -5.26 -6.63
CA TYR A 27 12.34 -4.07 -7.22
C TYR A 27 11.58 -3.32 -6.13
N LEU A 28 12.05 -2.13 -5.80
CA LEU A 28 11.70 -1.44 -4.55
C LEU A 28 10.19 -1.24 -4.37
N TRP A 29 9.48 -0.89 -5.47
CA TRP A 29 8.02 -0.73 -5.43
C TRP A 29 7.31 -2.04 -5.08
N THR A 30 7.62 -3.11 -5.80
CA THR A 30 7.01 -4.43 -5.56
C THR A 30 7.28 -4.92 -4.15
N ASP A 31 8.51 -4.77 -3.67
CA ASP A 31 8.91 -5.24 -2.35
C ASP A 31 8.28 -4.40 -1.23
N ALA A 32 8.03 -3.10 -1.45
CA ALA A 32 7.28 -2.26 -0.52
C ALA A 32 5.82 -2.77 -0.35
N PHE A 33 5.13 -3.03 -1.46
CA PHE A 33 3.80 -3.66 -1.43
C PHE A 33 3.84 -5.03 -0.75
N GLY A 34 4.87 -5.83 -1.04
CA GLY A 34 5.06 -7.14 -0.43
C GLY A 34 5.23 -7.11 1.08
N VAL A 35 5.97 -6.14 1.63
CA VAL A 35 6.10 -5.96 3.09
C VAL A 35 4.73 -5.64 3.71
N VAL A 36 3.97 -4.71 3.12
CA VAL A 36 2.64 -4.35 3.63
C VAL A 36 1.66 -5.52 3.51
N LEU A 37 1.72 -6.30 2.42
CA LEU A 37 0.92 -7.51 2.24
C LEU A 37 1.21 -8.54 3.35
N TYR A 38 2.47 -8.76 3.71
CA TYR A 38 2.82 -9.66 4.82
C TYR A 38 2.32 -9.14 6.17
N VAL A 39 2.31 -7.83 6.40
CA VAL A 39 1.68 -7.23 7.58
C VAL A 39 0.18 -7.47 7.58
N SER A 40 -0.51 -7.30 6.43
CA SER A 40 -1.93 -7.59 6.29
C SER A 40 -2.24 -9.06 6.60
N LEU A 41 -1.47 -9.99 6.04
CA LEU A 41 -1.62 -11.43 6.31
C LEU A 41 -1.42 -11.77 7.78
N TYR A 42 -0.43 -11.15 8.43
CA TYR A 42 -0.25 -11.34 9.88
C TYR A 42 -1.47 -10.86 10.68
N THR A 43 -1.98 -9.69 10.34
CA THR A 43 -3.14 -9.10 11.03
C THR A 43 -4.39 -10.00 10.89
N GLU A 44 -4.62 -10.57 9.70
CA GLU A 44 -5.77 -11.42 9.44
C GLU A 44 -5.64 -12.83 10.00
N THR A 45 -4.44 -13.42 9.95
CA THR A 45 -4.25 -14.83 10.31
C THR A 45 -3.64 -15.06 11.69
N GLY A 46 -2.97 -14.06 12.27
CA GLY A 46 -2.18 -14.20 13.49
C GLY A 46 -0.91 -15.02 13.35
N GLU A 47 -0.53 -15.43 12.14
CA GLU A 47 0.59 -16.34 11.91
C GLU A 47 1.94 -15.60 11.84
N GLU A 48 2.80 -15.82 12.84
CA GLU A 48 4.14 -15.22 12.95
C GLU A 48 5.05 -15.43 11.73
N ARG A 49 4.79 -16.46 10.93
CA ARG A 49 5.55 -16.69 9.69
C ARG A 49 5.53 -15.50 8.73
N TRP A 50 4.45 -14.71 8.74
CA TRP A 50 4.31 -13.54 7.88
C TRP A 50 5.19 -12.38 8.33
N LEU A 51 5.31 -12.15 9.65
CA LEU A 51 6.28 -11.19 10.19
C LEU A 51 7.73 -11.64 9.93
N GLY A 52 7.99 -12.94 9.99
CA GLY A 52 9.28 -13.49 9.59
C GLY A 52 9.58 -13.31 8.09
N ALA A 53 8.55 -13.42 7.24
CA ALA A 53 8.69 -13.14 5.80
C ALA A 53 8.96 -11.65 5.53
N ALA A 54 8.26 -10.74 6.22
CA ALA A 54 8.52 -9.31 6.14
C ALA A 54 9.95 -8.95 6.59
N ASP A 55 10.42 -9.49 7.72
CA ASP A 55 11.79 -9.30 8.20
C ASP A 55 12.84 -9.71 7.15
N ARG A 56 12.66 -10.89 6.53
CA ARG A 56 13.57 -11.38 5.47
C ARG A 56 13.54 -10.50 4.24
N LEU A 57 12.34 -10.09 3.81
CA LEU A 57 12.19 -9.23 2.63
C LEU A 57 12.87 -7.88 2.84
N VAL A 58 12.69 -7.25 4.01
CA VAL A 58 13.39 -6.00 4.33
C VAL A 58 14.90 -6.18 4.32
N ALA A 59 15.42 -7.26 4.92
CA ALA A 59 16.85 -7.53 4.93
C ALA A 59 17.41 -7.76 3.51
N ASP A 60 16.65 -8.44 2.64
CA ASP A 60 17.03 -8.68 1.25
C ASP A 60 17.03 -7.39 0.42
N VAL A 61 16.02 -6.53 0.59
CA VAL A 61 15.96 -5.20 -0.05
C VAL A 61 17.15 -4.35 0.35
N GLU A 62 17.42 -4.23 1.65
CA GLU A 62 18.57 -3.46 2.15
C GLU A 62 19.91 -4.01 1.62
N ARG A 63 20.05 -5.32 1.53
CA ARG A 63 21.27 -5.97 1.02
C ARG A 63 21.46 -5.75 -0.48
N VAL A 64 20.41 -5.82 -1.28
CA VAL A 64 20.49 -5.78 -2.75
C VAL A 64 20.37 -4.36 -3.30
N LEU A 65 19.43 -3.57 -2.78
CA LEU A 65 19.14 -2.22 -3.26
C LEU A 65 19.81 -1.12 -2.44
N GLY A 66 20.27 -1.42 -1.20
CA GLY A 66 20.88 -0.43 -0.32
C GLY A 66 22.12 0.22 -0.93
N ARG A 67 22.24 1.55 -0.72
CA ARG A 67 23.39 2.36 -1.07
C ARG A 67 23.92 3.04 0.19
N ARG A 68 25.05 3.73 0.06
CA ARG A 68 25.58 4.54 1.18
C ARG A 68 24.52 5.50 1.72
N ARG A 69 23.68 6.04 0.83
CA ARG A 69 22.50 6.85 1.13
C ARG A 69 21.33 6.36 0.27
N GLY A 70 20.18 6.11 0.89
CA GLY A 70 18.97 5.68 0.19
C GLY A 70 19.02 4.25 -0.37
N LEU A 71 18.09 3.98 -1.29
CA LEU A 71 17.90 2.69 -1.95
C LEU A 71 17.64 2.92 -3.44
N ARG A 72 18.35 2.15 -4.29
CA ARG A 72 18.07 2.16 -5.73
C ARG A 72 16.75 1.46 -6.07
N ILE A 73 16.26 1.69 -7.27
CA ILE A 73 14.99 1.15 -7.77
C ILE A 73 15.07 -0.37 -7.95
N GLY A 74 16.15 -0.88 -8.53
CA GLY A 74 16.33 -2.26 -8.94
C GLY A 74 16.08 -2.49 -10.43
N GLU A 75 16.23 -1.46 -11.25
CA GLU A 75 16.21 -1.53 -12.71
C GLU A 75 17.56 -2.02 -13.27
N ALA A 76 17.65 -2.14 -14.60
CA ALA A 76 18.90 -2.43 -15.27
C ALA A 76 19.96 -1.33 -14.96
N ALA A 77 21.21 -1.72 -14.85
CA ALA A 77 22.30 -0.85 -14.34
C ALA A 77 22.49 0.44 -15.16
N ASP A 78 22.14 0.44 -16.43
CA ASP A 78 22.25 1.60 -17.32
C ASP A 78 21.16 2.65 -17.12
N ARG A 79 20.12 2.32 -16.39
CA ARG A 79 18.99 3.20 -16.10
C ARG A 79 18.52 3.19 -14.64
N ASP A 80 19.24 2.50 -13.77
CA ASP A 80 18.91 2.46 -12.34
C ASP A 80 19.19 3.82 -11.68
N GLY A 81 18.60 4.02 -10.53
CA GLY A 81 18.66 5.27 -9.77
C GLY A 81 17.83 5.15 -8.52
N GLN A 82 17.47 6.29 -7.94
CA GLN A 82 16.55 6.34 -6.81
C GLN A 82 15.33 7.20 -7.20
N TYR A 83 14.12 6.62 -7.17
CA TYR A 83 12.85 7.35 -7.35
C TYR A 83 12.27 7.73 -6.00
N PHE A 84 11.85 9.01 -5.87
CA PHE A 84 11.31 9.47 -4.60
C PHE A 84 10.01 8.76 -4.21
N HIS A 85 9.06 8.60 -5.13
CA HIS A 85 7.79 7.92 -4.82
C HIS A 85 7.98 6.44 -4.46
N TYR A 86 9.00 5.74 -5.00
CA TYR A 86 9.35 4.37 -4.58
C TYR A 86 9.92 4.35 -3.17
N LEU A 87 10.78 5.32 -2.86
CA LEU A 87 11.31 5.51 -1.51
C LEU A 87 10.20 5.86 -0.52
N ALA A 88 9.26 6.72 -0.90
CA ALA A 88 8.11 7.06 -0.07
C ALA A 88 7.20 5.85 0.21
N MET A 89 6.95 4.99 -0.80
CA MET A 89 6.24 3.73 -0.62
C MET A 89 6.99 2.77 0.31
N TRP A 90 8.32 2.70 0.20
CA TRP A 90 9.14 1.91 1.11
C TRP A 90 9.09 2.45 2.54
N LEU A 91 9.13 3.76 2.72
CA LEU A 91 8.96 4.41 4.02
C LEU A 91 7.59 4.11 4.64
N PHE A 92 6.53 4.11 3.83
CA PHE A 92 5.21 3.67 4.27
C PHE A 92 5.22 2.20 4.71
N ALA A 93 5.86 1.31 3.95
CA ALA A 93 5.98 -0.10 4.32
C ALA A 93 6.73 -0.28 5.65
N LEU A 94 7.82 0.47 5.86
CA LEU A 94 8.55 0.47 7.12
C LEU A 94 7.71 1.06 8.28
N ALA A 95 6.84 2.04 8.03
CA ALA A 95 5.92 2.55 9.02
C ALA A 95 4.93 1.46 9.46
N ARG A 96 4.31 0.75 8.49
CA ARG A 96 3.35 -0.35 8.77
C ARG A 96 3.99 -1.51 9.54
N LEU A 97 5.15 -1.97 9.09
CA LEU A 97 5.89 -2.99 9.84
C LEU A 97 6.38 -2.45 11.19
N GLY A 98 6.64 -1.16 11.27
CA GLY A 98 7.05 -0.43 12.46
C GLY A 98 5.97 -0.34 13.55
N ASP A 99 4.68 -0.45 13.19
CA ASP A 99 3.56 -0.53 14.13
C ASP A 99 3.65 -1.82 14.98
N LEU A 100 4.18 -2.89 14.40
CA LEU A 100 4.36 -4.19 15.06
C LEU A 100 5.79 -4.37 15.60
N LYS A 101 6.79 -3.81 14.91
CA LYS A 101 8.22 -3.93 15.24
C LYS A 101 8.91 -2.56 15.20
N PRO A 102 8.98 -1.84 16.32
CA PRO A 102 9.45 -0.44 16.37
C PRO A 102 10.82 -0.16 15.73
N LYS A 103 11.67 -1.17 15.60
CA LYS A 103 12.97 -1.05 14.91
C LYS A 103 12.84 -0.55 13.48
N TYR A 104 11.76 -0.92 12.77
CA TYR A 104 11.54 -0.52 11.36
C TYR A 104 11.07 0.92 11.24
N ARG A 105 10.26 1.40 12.17
CA ARG A 105 9.93 2.82 12.26
C ARG A 105 11.18 3.69 12.42
N LYS A 106 12.09 3.29 13.31
CA LYS A 106 13.38 3.99 13.50
C LYS A 106 14.22 3.99 12.21
N ARG A 107 14.26 2.86 11.48
CA ARG A 107 14.95 2.77 10.18
C ARG A 107 14.32 3.69 9.13
N GLY A 108 12.99 3.72 9.05
CA GLY A 108 12.26 4.60 8.14
C GLY A 108 12.55 6.08 8.42
N ILE A 109 12.53 6.51 9.69
CA ILE A 109 12.89 7.88 10.08
C ILE A 109 14.32 8.24 9.68
N ALA A 110 15.28 7.33 9.94
CA ALA A 110 16.67 7.54 9.55
C ALA A 110 16.83 7.66 8.02
N LEU A 111 16.15 6.78 7.25
CA LEU A 111 16.17 6.82 5.79
C LEU A 111 15.52 8.12 5.26
N ALA A 112 14.37 8.53 5.80
CA ALA A 112 13.72 9.77 5.39
C ALA A 112 14.64 10.98 5.55
N ARG A 113 15.32 11.11 6.69
CA ARG A 113 16.30 12.18 6.95
C ARG A 113 17.52 12.13 6.02
N ASP A 114 17.93 10.93 5.65
CA ASP A 114 19.09 10.74 4.76
C ASP A 114 18.81 11.17 3.32
N ILE A 115 17.62 10.82 2.80
CA ILE A 115 17.25 11.09 1.41
C ILE A 115 16.65 12.49 1.19
N HIS A 116 15.89 13.00 2.14
CA HIS A 116 15.13 14.23 2.00
C HIS A 116 15.95 15.43 1.48
N PRO A 117 17.15 15.73 2.02
CA PRO A 117 17.94 16.87 1.55
C PRO A 117 18.44 16.74 0.10
N ALA A 118 18.48 15.53 -0.44
CA ALA A 118 18.92 15.29 -1.82
C ALA A 118 17.76 15.48 -2.81
N PHE A 119 16.55 15.05 -2.43
CA PHE A 119 15.40 15.10 -3.31
C PHE A 119 14.62 16.40 -3.25
N VAL A 120 14.56 17.06 -2.09
CA VAL A 120 13.70 18.22 -1.88
C VAL A 120 14.44 19.49 -2.19
N ILE A 121 13.89 20.28 -3.12
CA ILE A 121 14.32 21.64 -3.41
C ILE A 121 13.31 22.58 -2.75
N PRO A 122 13.67 23.21 -1.60
CA PRO A 122 12.74 24.05 -0.86
C PRO A 122 12.11 25.12 -1.75
N GLY A 123 10.79 25.20 -1.68
CA GLY A 123 10.04 26.17 -2.45
C GLY A 123 9.96 25.92 -3.96
N ARG A 124 10.48 24.78 -4.46
CA ARG A 124 10.41 24.43 -5.90
C ARG A 124 9.71 23.11 -6.16
N GLY A 125 10.04 22.05 -5.44
CA GLY A 125 9.47 20.72 -5.65
C GLY A 125 10.39 19.61 -5.19
N VAL A 126 10.00 18.39 -5.52
CA VAL A 126 10.75 17.16 -5.25
C VAL A 126 11.30 16.62 -6.57
N ILE A 127 12.58 16.32 -6.62
CA ILE A 127 13.21 15.68 -7.79
C ILE A 127 12.63 14.26 -7.93
N TRP A 128 12.15 13.93 -9.11
CA TRP A 128 11.52 12.63 -9.33
C TRP A 128 12.52 11.48 -9.27
N LYS A 129 13.64 11.59 -10.01
CA LYS A 129 14.71 10.57 -10.07
C LYS A 129 16.08 11.19 -9.83
N MET A 130 16.83 10.59 -8.92
CA MET A 130 18.22 10.87 -8.62
C MET A 130 19.14 9.75 -9.13
N GLN A 131 20.42 10.06 -9.32
CA GLN A 131 21.44 9.04 -9.51
C GLN A 131 21.53 8.13 -8.28
N GLU A 132 22.07 6.91 -8.43
CA GLU A 132 22.12 5.91 -7.36
C GLU A 132 22.83 6.39 -6.08
N ASP A 133 23.83 7.25 -6.22
CA ASP A 133 24.64 7.80 -5.11
C ASP A 133 24.08 9.14 -4.55
N LEU A 134 22.95 9.62 -5.10
CA LEU A 134 22.35 10.91 -4.80
C LEU A 134 23.24 12.12 -5.13
N SER A 135 24.21 11.99 -6.03
CA SER A 135 25.11 13.07 -6.44
C SER A 135 24.39 14.17 -7.25
N GLY A 136 23.27 13.84 -7.88
CA GLY A 136 22.48 14.79 -8.65
C GLY A 136 21.25 14.17 -9.31
N PRO A 137 20.38 15.00 -9.93
CA PRO A 137 19.25 14.48 -10.70
C PRO A 137 19.69 13.53 -11.80
N TYR A 138 18.87 12.52 -12.05
CA TYR A 138 19.09 11.63 -13.18
C TYR A 138 18.81 12.38 -14.49
N PRO A 139 19.69 12.28 -15.51
CA PRO A 139 19.53 13.03 -16.76
C PRO A 139 18.15 12.80 -17.42
N GLY A 140 17.50 13.89 -17.83
CA GLY A 140 16.19 13.84 -18.50
C GLY A 140 14.98 13.77 -17.56
N TYR A 141 15.18 13.71 -16.25
CA TYR A 141 14.11 13.71 -15.25
C TYR A 141 14.02 15.05 -14.53
N GLY A 142 12.79 15.53 -14.32
CA GLY A 142 12.48 16.79 -13.64
C GLY A 142 11.95 16.60 -12.24
N LEU A 143 11.04 17.51 -11.87
CA LEU A 143 10.30 17.43 -10.61
C LEU A 143 9.09 16.50 -10.77
N GLY A 144 8.82 15.71 -9.74
CA GLY A 144 7.64 14.87 -9.69
C GLY A 144 6.41 15.66 -9.24
N SER A 145 5.26 15.32 -9.82
CA SER A 145 4.00 16.05 -9.55
C SER A 145 3.34 15.61 -8.24
N MET A 146 3.49 14.34 -7.85
CA MET A 146 2.86 13.77 -6.65
C MET A 146 3.83 13.58 -5.50
N ASP A 147 5.13 13.69 -5.73
CA ASP A 147 6.16 13.29 -4.78
C ASP A 147 6.09 14.06 -3.45
N ALA A 148 5.62 15.32 -3.46
CA ALA A 148 5.39 16.06 -2.23
C ALA A 148 4.28 15.42 -1.37
N TYR A 149 3.23 14.91 -2.00
CA TYR A 149 2.12 14.22 -1.31
C TYR A 149 2.58 12.86 -0.77
N ASP A 150 3.35 12.11 -1.57
CA ASP A 150 3.94 10.84 -1.15
C ASP A 150 4.83 11.03 0.09
N GLY A 151 5.70 12.05 0.07
CA GLY A 151 6.56 12.40 1.19
C GLY A 151 5.77 12.85 2.42
N TYR A 152 4.80 13.75 2.23
CA TYR A 152 3.96 14.25 3.31
C TYR A 152 3.26 13.14 4.07
N VAL A 153 2.60 12.24 3.34
CA VAL A 153 1.86 11.13 3.94
C VAL A 153 2.81 10.12 4.59
N SER A 154 3.83 9.64 3.87
CA SER A 154 4.74 8.61 4.39
C SER A 154 5.54 9.08 5.62
N TYR A 155 5.96 10.35 5.65
CA TYR A 155 6.69 10.92 6.79
C TYR A 155 5.79 11.03 8.02
N ARG A 156 4.54 11.47 7.84
CA ARG A 156 3.58 11.52 8.94
C ARG A 156 3.26 10.13 9.49
N MET A 157 3.14 9.14 8.62
CA MET A 157 2.94 7.75 9.03
C MET A 157 4.14 7.18 9.80
N LEU A 158 5.35 7.66 9.54
CA LEU A 158 6.55 7.28 10.30
C LEU A 158 6.61 7.96 11.67
N GLY A 159 6.26 9.24 11.78
CA GLY A 159 6.27 9.94 13.06
C GLY A 159 6.37 11.46 12.89
N GLU A 160 5.31 12.15 13.24
CA GLU A 160 5.18 13.60 13.02
C GLU A 160 6.24 14.40 13.76
N ASP A 161 6.49 14.10 15.03
CA ASP A 161 7.48 14.82 15.83
C ASP A 161 8.90 14.60 15.32
N ALA A 162 9.21 13.38 14.92
CA ALA A 162 10.54 13.00 14.48
C ALA A 162 10.93 13.63 13.11
N LEU A 163 9.95 13.90 12.26
CA LEU A 163 10.13 14.41 10.89
C LEU A 163 9.43 15.76 10.68
N ALA A 164 9.24 16.54 11.76
CA ALA A 164 8.45 17.77 11.72
C ALA A 164 8.98 18.78 10.68
N VAL A 165 10.29 18.90 10.51
CA VAL A 165 10.91 19.81 9.54
C VAL A 165 10.66 19.34 8.10
N GLU A 166 10.89 18.06 7.84
CA GLU A 166 10.69 17.42 6.53
C GLU A 166 9.21 17.45 6.12
N ILE A 167 8.31 17.19 7.08
CA ILE A 167 6.85 17.29 6.87
C ILE A 167 6.42 18.73 6.55
N ALA A 168 6.96 19.72 7.26
CA ALA A 168 6.65 21.12 6.98
C ALA A 168 7.07 21.52 5.56
N GLN A 169 8.25 21.09 5.11
CA GLN A 169 8.73 21.37 3.75
C GLN A 169 7.86 20.71 2.68
N MET A 170 7.41 19.46 2.90
CA MET A 170 6.48 18.80 1.99
C MET A 170 5.13 19.51 1.94
N ARG A 171 4.61 19.91 3.10
CA ARG A 171 3.37 20.72 3.19
C ARG A 171 3.48 22.02 2.41
N ASP A 172 4.56 22.76 2.56
CA ASP A 172 4.80 24.03 1.85
C ASP A 172 4.80 23.82 0.31
N LEU A 173 5.29 22.69 -0.17
CA LEU A 173 5.25 22.34 -1.59
C LEU A 173 3.81 22.04 -2.05
N MET A 174 3.07 21.23 -1.30
CA MET A 174 1.67 20.89 -1.60
C MET A 174 0.76 22.10 -1.62
N GLU A 175 0.95 23.05 -0.68
CA GLU A 175 0.11 24.27 -0.57
C GLU A 175 0.13 25.13 -1.84
N ARG A 176 1.11 24.93 -2.71
CA ARG A 176 1.25 25.70 -3.96
C ARG A 176 0.36 25.19 -5.07
N ASP A 177 0.14 23.89 -5.12
CA ASP A 177 -0.46 23.26 -6.28
C ASP A 177 -1.71 22.39 -6.02
N TRP A 178 -2.04 22.04 -4.78
CA TRP A 178 -3.15 21.12 -4.52
C TRP A 178 -4.49 21.57 -5.14
N ARG A 179 -4.65 22.88 -5.40
CA ARG A 179 -5.85 23.43 -6.04
C ARG A 179 -5.86 23.26 -7.55
N THR A 180 -4.70 23.10 -8.16
CA THR A 180 -4.51 23.05 -9.61
C THR A 180 -3.94 21.74 -10.12
N LEU A 181 -3.40 20.90 -9.26
CA LEU A 181 -2.83 19.62 -9.64
C LEU A 181 -3.88 18.73 -10.29
N ASP A 182 -3.66 18.40 -11.55
CA ASP A 182 -4.43 17.44 -12.33
C ASP A 182 -3.58 16.18 -12.57
N ILE A 183 -4.21 15.03 -12.38
CA ILE A 183 -3.61 13.71 -12.59
C ILE A 183 -4.42 13.04 -13.70
N GLU A 184 -3.73 12.58 -14.74
CA GLU A 184 -4.35 11.98 -15.92
C GLU A 184 -4.09 10.47 -16.05
N GLN A 185 -3.15 9.95 -15.25
CA GLN A 185 -2.76 8.54 -15.30
C GLN A 185 -3.51 7.73 -14.25
N ASP A 186 -3.94 6.55 -14.63
CA ASP A 186 -4.70 5.61 -13.82
C ASP A 186 -4.03 5.30 -12.46
N LEU A 187 -2.77 4.86 -12.47
CA LEU A 187 -2.03 4.57 -11.24
C LEU A 187 -1.95 5.81 -10.34
N GLY A 188 -1.62 6.97 -10.91
CA GLY A 188 -1.54 8.23 -10.16
C GLY A 188 -2.87 8.61 -9.53
N LEU A 189 -3.99 8.43 -10.25
CA LEU A 189 -5.34 8.67 -9.72
C LEU A 189 -5.67 7.73 -8.55
N GLY A 190 -5.37 6.45 -8.70
CA GLY A 190 -5.56 5.46 -7.64
C GLY A 190 -4.69 5.76 -6.41
N MET A 191 -3.41 6.07 -6.63
CA MET A 191 -2.49 6.41 -5.53
C MET A 191 -2.86 7.72 -4.84
N MET A 192 -3.33 8.75 -5.56
CA MET A 192 -3.82 9.98 -4.93
C MET A 192 -5.06 9.74 -4.07
N LEU A 193 -5.98 8.89 -4.49
CA LEU A 193 -7.12 8.48 -3.64
C LEU A 193 -6.66 7.80 -2.37
N TRP A 194 -5.65 6.94 -2.50
CA TRP A 194 -5.04 6.25 -1.36
C TRP A 194 -4.32 7.20 -0.41
N LEU A 195 -3.53 8.16 -0.92
CA LEU A 195 -2.87 9.18 -0.09
C LEU A 195 -3.89 10.04 0.66
N ALA A 196 -4.93 10.51 -0.04
CA ALA A 196 -5.99 11.34 0.54
C ALA A 196 -6.78 10.61 1.65
N HIS A 197 -6.84 9.28 1.60
CA HIS A 197 -7.52 8.46 2.60
C HIS A 197 -6.96 8.64 4.01
N PHE A 198 -5.66 8.88 4.17
CA PHE A 198 -5.04 8.96 5.49
C PHE A 198 -5.36 10.26 6.24
N PHE A 199 -5.64 11.33 5.51
CA PHE A 199 -5.91 12.66 6.09
C PHE A 199 -7.16 13.29 5.50
N PRO A 200 -8.34 12.65 5.62
CA PRO A 200 -9.56 13.04 4.90
C PRO A 200 -10.09 14.43 5.28
N ASP A 201 -9.74 14.90 6.48
CA ASP A 201 -10.18 16.20 6.99
C ASP A 201 -9.32 17.37 6.47
N GLU A 202 -8.23 17.09 5.75
CA GLU A 202 -7.39 18.12 5.17
C GLU A 202 -7.96 18.61 3.83
N PRO A 203 -7.96 19.95 3.58
CA PRO A 203 -8.57 20.50 2.38
C PRO A 203 -8.02 19.95 1.05
N TRP A 204 -6.72 19.66 1.00
CA TRP A 204 -6.10 19.06 -0.17
C TRP A 204 -6.65 17.64 -0.46
N ALA A 205 -6.85 16.86 0.59
CA ALA A 205 -7.29 15.46 0.46
C ALA A 205 -8.71 15.39 -0.11
N GLU A 206 -9.64 16.18 0.44
CA GLU A 206 -11.01 16.27 -0.09
C GLU A 206 -11.03 16.78 -1.55
N ALA A 207 -10.23 17.79 -1.86
CA ALA A 207 -10.16 18.36 -3.21
C ALA A 207 -9.60 17.35 -4.21
N GLN A 208 -8.49 16.67 -3.88
CA GLN A 208 -7.85 15.68 -4.74
C GLN A 208 -8.69 14.42 -4.87
N LYS A 209 -9.31 13.95 -3.79
CA LYS A 209 -10.29 12.84 -3.85
C LYS A 209 -11.38 13.14 -4.88
N ARG A 210 -12.05 14.30 -4.74
CA ARG A 210 -13.14 14.68 -5.65
C ARG A 210 -12.67 14.85 -7.10
N ARG A 211 -11.46 15.37 -7.33
CA ARG A 211 -10.89 15.55 -8.66
C ARG A 211 -10.53 14.22 -9.30
N SER A 212 -9.80 13.36 -8.57
CA SER A 212 -9.43 12.02 -9.04
C SER A 212 -10.63 11.17 -9.39
N LEU A 213 -11.70 11.22 -8.56
CA LEU A 213 -12.93 10.50 -8.84
C LEU A 213 -13.63 10.98 -10.10
N ARG A 214 -13.66 12.30 -10.36
CA ARG A 214 -14.23 12.83 -11.60
C ARG A 214 -13.45 12.38 -12.83
N THR A 215 -12.12 12.40 -12.76
CA THR A 215 -11.28 11.92 -13.87
C THR A 215 -11.50 10.43 -14.10
N LEU A 216 -11.48 9.60 -13.06
CA LEU A 216 -11.79 8.17 -13.17
C LEU A 216 -13.19 7.91 -13.73
N GLU A 217 -14.19 8.73 -13.38
CA GLU A 217 -15.54 8.61 -13.95
C GLU A 217 -15.55 8.86 -15.46
N THR A 218 -14.81 9.86 -15.94
CA THR A 218 -14.72 10.14 -17.38
C THR A 218 -13.93 9.09 -18.15
N MET A 219 -12.96 8.45 -17.50
CA MET A 219 -12.18 7.35 -18.08
C MET A 219 -12.96 6.03 -18.09
N TRP A 220 -13.97 5.90 -17.22
CA TRP A 220 -14.70 4.65 -17.05
C TRP A 220 -15.69 4.40 -18.18
N VAL A 221 -15.52 3.28 -18.87
CA VAL A 221 -16.45 2.73 -19.87
C VAL A 221 -16.70 1.27 -19.51
N ASP A 222 -17.90 0.81 -19.38
CA ASP A 222 -18.22 -0.59 -19.04
C ASP A 222 -18.05 -1.56 -20.19
N PRO A 223 -17.77 -2.81 -19.87
CA PRO A 223 -16.88 -3.44 -18.91
C PRO A 223 -15.52 -3.76 -19.55
N PRO A 224 -14.49 -3.63 -18.84
CA PRO A 224 -14.06 -2.93 -17.66
C PRO A 224 -13.51 -1.54 -17.98
N GLY A 225 -14.27 -0.77 -18.64
CA GLY A 225 -14.22 0.60 -18.80
C GLY A 225 -13.02 1.30 -19.31
N TYR A 226 -12.40 2.03 -18.48
CA TYR A 226 -11.15 2.72 -18.74
C TYR A 226 -10.31 1.99 -19.80
N PHE A 227 -10.45 0.70 -19.83
CA PHE A 227 -9.74 -0.26 -20.62
C PHE A 227 -10.52 -0.75 -21.83
N SER A 228 -11.49 0.01 -22.29
CA SER A 228 -12.08 -0.15 -23.65
C SER A 228 -11.03 -0.04 -24.77
N ARG A 229 -9.78 0.14 -24.38
CA ARG A 229 -8.63 -0.04 -25.25
C ARG A 229 -8.51 -1.51 -25.63
N ALA A 230 -8.32 -1.75 -26.91
CA ALA A 230 -8.11 -3.10 -27.39
C ALA A 230 -6.91 -3.75 -26.68
N PRO A 231 -6.99 -5.05 -26.32
CA PRO A 231 -5.92 -5.73 -25.56
C PRO A 231 -4.53 -5.67 -26.20
N TRP A 232 -4.46 -5.45 -27.50
CA TRP A 232 -3.19 -5.28 -28.24
C TRP A 232 -2.58 -3.88 -28.14
N LEU A 233 -3.24 -2.92 -27.53
CA LEU A 233 -2.64 -1.62 -27.25
C LEU A 233 -1.74 -1.72 -26.05
N GLY A 234 -0.51 -1.20 -26.17
CA GLY A 234 0.54 -1.32 -25.15
C GLY A 234 0.14 -0.87 -23.76
N ASP A 235 -0.73 0.13 -23.67
CA ASP A 235 -1.20 0.72 -22.40
C ASP A 235 -2.03 -0.23 -21.54
N THR A 236 -2.60 -1.30 -22.12
CA THR A 236 -3.37 -2.29 -21.37
C THR A 236 -2.53 -3.43 -20.82
N LYS A 237 -1.23 -3.48 -21.09
CA LYS A 237 -0.32 -4.50 -20.59
C LYS A 237 -0.11 -4.44 -19.07
N PHE A 238 -0.18 -3.26 -18.51
CA PHE A 238 0.17 -3.03 -17.13
C PHE A 238 -1.05 -3.16 -16.20
N ALA A 239 -1.46 -4.39 -15.93
CA ALA A 239 -2.54 -4.66 -15.00
C ALA A 239 -2.27 -4.07 -13.60
N PHE A 240 -1.01 -3.92 -13.20
CA PHE A 240 -0.65 -3.34 -11.90
C PHE A 240 -1.15 -1.90 -11.72
N THR A 241 -1.21 -1.08 -12.78
CA THR A 241 -1.74 0.28 -12.68
C THR A 241 -3.22 0.27 -12.31
N ASN A 242 -3.93 -0.74 -12.78
CA ASN A 242 -5.35 -0.95 -12.55
C ASN A 242 -5.65 -1.53 -11.17
N TYR A 243 -4.77 -2.36 -10.64
CA TYR A 243 -4.81 -2.73 -9.23
C TYR A 243 -4.53 -1.53 -8.31
N GLY A 244 -3.72 -0.56 -8.76
CA GLY A 244 -3.57 0.73 -8.07
C GLY A 244 -4.88 1.53 -8.04
N VAL A 245 -5.64 1.58 -9.16
CA VAL A 245 -6.99 2.18 -9.18
C VAL A 245 -7.93 1.45 -8.23
N SER A 246 -7.93 0.11 -8.25
CA SER A 246 -8.75 -0.70 -7.36
C SER A 246 -8.47 -0.38 -5.89
N LEU A 247 -7.19 -0.30 -5.48
CA LEU A 247 -6.78 0.09 -4.12
C LEU A 247 -7.24 1.50 -3.77
N GLY A 248 -7.10 2.45 -4.68
CA GLY A 248 -7.55 3.83 -4.49
C GLY A 248 -9.07 3.94 -4.31
N LEU A 249 -9.86 3.21 -5.09
CA LEU A 249 -11.32 3.16 -4.95
C LEU A 249 -11.73 2.53 -3.61
N GLN A 250 -11.04 1.48 -3.17
CA GLN A 250 -11.24 0.87 -1.86
C GLN A 250 -10.91 1.85 -0.73
N ALA A 251 -9.79 2.58 -0.83
CA ALA A 251 -9.41 3.64 0.10
C ALA A 251 -10.48 4.74 0.18
N ALA A 252 -11.03 5.13 -0.96
CA ALA A 252 -12.10 6.12 -1.03
C ALA A 252 -13.45 5.61 -0.52
N GLY A 253 -13.63 4.28 -0.39
CA GLY A 253 -14.87 3.63 0.05
C GLY A 253 -16.02 3.73 -0.95
N ILE A 254 -15.70 3.80 -2.26
CA ILE A 254 -16.72 4.00 -3.30
C ILE A 254 -16.60 2.95 -4.42
N TRP A 255 -17.68 2.83 -5.18
CA TRP A 255 -17.81 1.97 -6.37
C TRP A 255 -17.35 0.51 -6.18
N PRO A 256 -17.78 -0.20 -5.13
CA PRO A 256 -17.32 -1.56 -4.87
C PRO A 256 -17.53 -2.51 -6.05
N GLY A 257 -18.64 -2.36 -6.79
CA GLY A 257 -18.88 -3.16 -7.99
C GLY A 257 -17.89 -2.88 -9.14
N ARG A 258 -17.25 -1.68 -9.19
CA ARG A 258 -16.15 -1.40 -10.14
C ARG A 258 -14.86 -2.03 -9.67
N VAL A 259 -14.58 -2.01 -8.37
CA VAL A 259 -13.45 -2.73 -7.76
C VAL A 259 -13.51 -4.21 -8.11
N ASP A 260 -14.66 -4.85 -7.87
CA ASP A 260 -14.85 -6.28 -8.17
C ASP A 260 -14.64 -6.58 -9.66
N ARG A 261 -15.16 -5.73 -10.56
CA ARG A 261 -14.99 -5.90 -12.01
C ARG A 261 -13.54 -5.70 -12.48
N LEU A 262 -12.82 -4.72 -11.93
CA LEU A 262 -11.40 -4.52 -12.23
C LEU A 262 -10.59 -5.75 -11.81
N ASN A 263 -10.75 -6.18 -10.57
CA ASN A 263 -10.01 -7.32 -10.03
C ASN A 263 -10.30 -8.59 -10.84
N ALA A 264 -11.57 -8.89 -11.12
CA ALA A 264 -11.94 -10.06 -11.91
C ALA A 264 -11.40 -10.02 -13.34
N PHE A 265 -11.46 -8.86 -14.00
CA PHE A 265 -10.95 -8.73 -15.37
C PHE A 265 -9.44 -8.99 -15.44
N PHE A 266 -8.66 -8.33 -14.59
CA PHE A 266 -7.20 -8.45 -14.61
C PHE A 266 -6.68 -9.76 -14.02
N GLU A 267 -7.50 -10.49 -13.27
CA GLU A 267 -7.16 -11.86 -12.88
C GLU A 267 -7.08 -12.80 -14.09
N ASP A 268 -7.98 -12.63 -15.06
CA ASP A 268 -8.07 -13.48 -16.25
C ASP A 268 -7.33 -12.91 -17.47
N TRP A 269 -7.12 -11.60 -17.52
CA TRP A 269 -6.49 -10.94 -18.65
C TRP A 269 -5.01 -11.33 -18.79
N ARG A 270 -4.57 -11.55 -20.03
CA ARG A 270 -3.16 -11.85 -20.37
C ARG A 270 -2.73 -11.02 -21.57
N SER A 271 -1.52 -10.45 -21.48
CA SER A 271 -0.89 -9.75 -22.59
C SER A 271 -0.26 -10.70 -23.61
N GLY A 272 0.11 -11.91 -23.19
CA GLY A 272 0.77 -12.91 -24.02
C GLY A 272 2.28 -12.69 -24.13
N ASP A 273 2.86 -11.90 -23.25
CA ASP A 273 4.31 -11.62 -23.22
C ASP A 273 4.85 -11.66 -21.76
N GLU A 274 6.07 -11.16 -21.54
CA GLU A 274 6.75 -11.18 -20.24
C GLU A 274 5.98 -10.47 -19.13
N TYR A 275 5.13 -9.50 -19.45
CA TYR A 275 4.34 -8.76 -18.45
C TYR A 275 3.32 -9.63 -17.70
N ASP A 276 2.95 -10.77 -18.29
CA ASP A 276 2.07 -11.75 -17.62
C ASP A 276 2.74 -12.41 -16.40
N ARG A 277 4.07 -12.31 -16.30
CA ARG A 277 4.86 -12.86 -15.20
C ARG A 277 5.55 -11.80 -14.34
N GLU A 278 5.23 -10.54 -14.54
CA GLU A 278 5.81 -9.45 -13.74
C GLU A 278 5.33 -9.49 -12.30
N ALA A 279 6.29 -9.52 -11.38
CA ALA A 279 6.03 -9.60 -9.94
C ALA A 279 5.16 -8.44 -9.43
N ILE A 280 5.36 -7.23 -9.98
CA ILE A 280 4.61 -6.03 -9.60
C ILE A 280 3.11 -6.22 -9.77
N THR A 281 2.68 -6.81 -10.89
CA THR A 281 1.27 -7.07 -11.20
C THR A 281 0.62 -7.94 -10.13
N TRP A 282 1.25 -9.06 -9.81
CA TRP A 282 0.64 -10.06 -8.95
C TRP A 282 0.74 -9.74 -7.46
N VAL A 283 1.79 -9.03 -7.03
CA VAL A 283 1.88 -8.53 -5.66
C VAL A 283 0.84 -7.44 -5.43
N MET A 284 0.62 -6.54 -6.40
CA MET A 284 -0.45 -5.54 -6.30
C MET A 284 -1.84 -6.17 -6.40
N ALA A 285 -2.03 -7.23 -7.19
CA ALA A 285 -3.26 -8.02 -7.19
C ALA A 285 -3.56 -8.57 -5.80
N CYS A 286 -2.58 -9.24 -5.16
CA CYS A 286 -2.73 -9.74 -3.80
C CYS A 286 -3.11 -8.62 -2.82
N THR A 287 -2.46 -7.45 -2.93
CA THR A 287 -2.77 -6.29 -2.07
C THR A 287 -4.17 -5.76 -2.33
N SER A 288 -4.64 -5.76 -3.59
CA SER A 288 -6.00 -5.33 -3.93
C SER A 288 -7.08 -6.28 -3.37
N HIS A 289 -6.79 -7.58 -3.31
CA HIS A 289 -7.69 -8.58 -2.71
C HIS A 289 -7.62 -8.63 -1.17
N LEU A 290 -6.48 -8.21 -0.59
CA LEU A 290 -6.29 -8.12 0.86
C LEU A 290 -5.61 -6.79 1.21
N PRO A 291 -6.33 -5.66 1.12
CA PRO A 291 -5.72 -4.35 1.36
C PRO A 291 -5.24 -4.15 2.80
N GLY A 292 -5.99 -4.63 3.80
CA GLY A 292 -5.55 -4.68 5.20
C GLY A 292 -4.73 -3.48 5.67
N ALA A 293 -3.48 -3.74 6.04
CA ALA A 293 -2.54 -2.72 6.52
C ALA A 293 -2.27 -1.59 5.51
N PHE A 294 -2.55 -1.80 4.23
CA PHE A 294 -2.43 -0.77 3.20
C PHE A 294 -3.47 0.36 3.38
N LEU A 295 -4.64 0.04 3.93
CA LEU A 295 -5.72 0.99 4.18
C LEU A 295 -5.91 1.36 5.65
N THR A 296 -5.24 0.70 6.59
CA THR A 296 -5.37 0.99 8.01
C THR A 296 -4.89 2.41 8.32
N ARG A 297 -5.72 3.24 8.94
CA ARG A 297 -5.30 4.54 9.47
C ARG A 297 -4.54 4.35 10.77
N GLY A 298 -3.52 5.15 11.03
CA GLY A 298 -2.79 5.12 12.29
C GLY A 298 -3.71 5.48 13.46
N GLY A 299 -3.70 4.67 14.52
CA GLY A 299 -4.50 4.89 15.73
C GLY A 299 -5.72 4.00 15.90
N GLU A 300 -6.17 3.27 14.87
CA GLU A 300 -7.36 2.40 14.97
C GLU A 300 -7.05 0.96 15.43
N GLY A 301 -5.78 0.65 15.72
CA GLY A 301 -5.30 -0.72 15.99
C GLY A 301 -5.07 -1.10 17.45
N SER A 302 -5.54 -0.35 18.46
CA SER A 302 -5.25 -0.69 19.88
C SER A 302 -6.45 -0.66 20.83
N THR A 303 -7.69 -0.67 20.35
CA THR A 303 -8.85 -0.83 21.23
C THR A 303 -9.70 -2.00 20.76
N GLU A 304 -9.87 -2.92 21.72
CA GLU A 304 -10.75 -4.10 21.70
C GLU A 304 -10.23 -5.34 20.95
N ARG A 305 -9.19 -5.98 21.51
CA ARG A 305 -9.29 -7.44 21.57
C ARG A 305 -10.35 -7.74 22.63
N ASP A 306 -11.54 -8.13 22.18
CA ASP A 306 -12.53 -8.75 23.07
C ASP A 306 -11.82 -9.87 23.84
N GLU A 307 -11.73 -9.72 25.16
CA GLU A 307 -11.37 -10.83 26.04
C GLU A 307 -12.33 -11.98 25.73
N PRO A 308 -11.85 -13.22 25.65
CA PRO A 308 -12.73 -14.35 25.42
C PRO A 308 -13.72 -14.40 26.59
N ARG A 309 -15.00 -14.21 26.29
CA ARG A 309 -16.09 -14.42 27.24
C ARG A 309 -15.92 -15.81 27.83
N GLU A 310 -15.51 -15.86 29.10
CA GLU A 310 -15.56 -17.07 29.90
C GLU A 310 -16.97 -17.64 29.83
N ARG A 311 -17.12 -18.81 29.23
CA ARG A 311 -18.35 -19.56 29.31
C ARG A 311 -18.53 -19.99 30.76
N SER A 312 -19.38 -19.27 31.49
CA SER A 312 -19.89 -19.67 32.80
C SER A 312 -20.56 -21.03 32.62
N SER A 313 -19.90 -22.07 33.07
CA SER A 313 -20.44 -23.39 33.27
C SER A 313 -21.29 -23.36 34.54
N ALA A 314 -22.57 -23.04 34.43
CA ALA A 314 -23.54 -23.33 35.48
C ALA A 314 -23.93 -24.81 35.34
N GLY A 315 -23.38 -25.63 36.20
CA GLY A 315 -23.80 -27.01 36.39
C GLY A 315 -25.20 -27.09 37.02
N PRO A 316 -25.91 -28.21 36.82
CA PRO A 316 -27.27 -28.37 37.33
C PRO A 316 -27.26 -28.60 38.83
N VAL A 317 -27.99 -27.77 39.57
CA VAL A 317 -28.36 -28.05 40.95
C VAL A 317 -29.50 -29.04 40.94
N VAL A 318 -29.22 -30.26 41.38
CA VAL A 318 -30.21 -31.23 41.83
C VAL A 318 -30.49 -30.91 43.28
N ASP A 319 -31.74 -30.54 43.60
CA ASP A 319 -32.23 -30.69 44.97
C ASP A 319 -33.60 -31.37 44.95
N GLY A 320 -33.58 -32.53 45.59
CA GLY A 320 -34.76 -33.30 45.86
C GLY A 320 -35.27 -32.98 47.25
N SER A 321 -36.54 -32.76 47.37
CA SER A 321 -37.23 -33.20 48.60
C SER A 321 -38.73 -33.32 48.38
N ALA A 322 -39.17 -34.47 48.75
CA ALA A 322 -40.55 -34.92 48.84
C ALA A 322 -41.32 -34.14 49.93
N SER A 323 -42.62 -33.96 49.74
CA SER A 323 -43.64 -34.25 50.77
C SER A 323 -45.05 -33.90 50.29
N ARG A 324 -45.85 -34.94 50.06
CA ARG A 324 -47.15 -35.30 50.71
C ARG A 324 -48.20 -34.19 50.92
N ARG A 325 -49.33 -34.42 50.33
CA ARG A 325 -50.66 -34.72 50.92
C ARG A 325 -51.82 -33.87 50.40
N LYS A 326 -52.87 -34.67 50.00
CA LYS A 326 -54.33 -34.54 50.19
C LYS A 326 -54.97 -33.29 49.63
N GLY A 327 -56.03 -33.34 48.91
CA GLY A 327 -57.19 -34.21 48.80
C GLY A 327 -58.44 -33.36 48.58
N ARG A 328 -59.36 -33.89 47.84
CA ARG A 328 -60.80 -33.52 47.81
C ARG A 328 -61.20 -32.27 47.00
N GLY A 329 -62.10 -32.58 46.13
CA GLY A 329 -63.07 -31.75 45.54
C GLY A 329 -63.38 -32.15 44.12
#